data_adf7660023b3786b5ae30ff0b318b0c0
#
_entry.id   adf7660023b3786b5ae30ff0b318b0c0
#
_cell.length_a   1.000
_cell.length_b   1.000
_cell.length_c   1.000
_cell.angle_alpha   90.00
_cell.angle_beta   90.00
_cell.angle_gamma   90.00
#
_symmetry.space_group_name_H-M   'P 1'
#
loop_
_entity.id
_entity.type
_entity.pdbx_description
1 polymer ?
#
loop_
_entity_poly.entity_id
_entity_poly.type
_entity_poly.pdbx_seq_one_letter_code
_entity_poly.pdbx_strand_id
1 'polypeptide(L)'
;RGYVVRSEVLHCDLVAVRPSEDETVDETVIVEMKKTFNLALLLQGIERLRISDRVVLAVERNRKKSGAHNQRFGDLAELCRMLGLGLMTVTMFKTKPPRVEMLCEPGEPPLRGARPARKARLLNEFRERSGDYNVGGSAKRKLVTVYRERALRCAWALAAYGPLSPSQVAAHIDYPKTGPMLRNNYYGWFERIGRGLYRLR
;
A
#
# COMPACT_ATOMS: atom_id res chain seq x y z
N ARG A 1 22.68 -8.21 -23.38
CA ARG A 1 23.89 -8.41 -24.20
C ARG A 1 23.70 -7.67 -25.52
N GLY A 2 24.80 -7.15 -26.14
CA GLY A 2 24.73 -6.43 -27.43
C GLY A 2 24.53 -4.92 -27.34
N TYR A 3 24.39 -4.34 -26.13
CA TYR A 3 24.34 -2.89 -25.98
C TYR A 3 25.75 -2.28 -25.91
N VAL A 4 25.93 -1.14 -26.58
CA VAL A 4 27.04 -0.23 -26.36
C VAL A 4 26.62 0.74 -25.27
N VAL A 5 27.40 0.86 -24.20
CA VAL A 5 27.04 1.63 -23.02
C VAL A 5 27.96 2.82 -22.86
N ARG A 6 27.38 4.01 -22.57
CA ARG A 6 28.11 5.24 -22.26
C ARG A 6 27.52 5.92 -21.03
N SER A 7 28.36 6.49 -20.17
CA SER A 7 27.98 7.23 -18.99
C SER A 7 27.94 8.73 -19.27
N GLU A 8 27.14 9.48 -18.49
CA GLU A 8 27.05 10.95 -18.50
C GLU A 8 26.72 11.53 -19.90
N VAL A 9 25.73 10.92 -20.60
CA VAL A 9 25.31 11.39 -21.92
C VAL A 9 24.10 12.31 -21.76
N LEU A 10 24.23 13.60 -22.13
CA LEU A 10 23.14 14.60 -22.04
C LEU A 10 22.43 14.61 -20.67
N HIS A 11 23.22 14.59 -19.60
CA HIS A 11 22.74 14.55 -18.19
C HIS A 11 22.00 13.26 -17.80
N CYS A 12 22.06 12.20 -18.61
CA CYS A 12 21.64 10.86 -18.23
C CYS A 12 22.83 10.14 -17.60
N ASP A 13 22.65 9.51 -16.45
CA ASP A 13 23.73 8.82 -15.74
C ASP A 13 24.34 7.70 -16.61
N LEU A 14 23.49 6.97 -17.37
CA LEU A 14 23.94 5.93 -18.28
C LEU A 14 22.96 5.78 -19.45
N VAL A 15 23.50 5.67 -20.66
CA VAL A 15 22.74 5.38 -21.88
C VAL A 15 23.31 4.12 -22.53
N ALA A 16 22.44 3.18 -22.84
CA ALA A 16 22.76 1.94 -23.53
C ALA A 16 22.02 1.89 -24.86
N VAL A 17 22.75 1.70 -25.95
CA VAL A 17 22.19 1.62 -27.31
C VAL A 17 22.53 0.28 -27.93
N ARG A 18 21.55 -0.37 -28.49
CA ARG A 18 21.72 -1.57 -29.32
C ARG A 18 21.28 -1.23 -30.73
N PRO A 19 22.20 -1.27 -31.73
CA PRO A 19 21.84 -1.07 -33.12
C PRO A 19 20.80 -2.06 -33.57
N SER A 20 19.81 -1.61 -34.33
CA SER A 20 18.85 -2.49 -34.99
C SER A 20 19.50 -3.19 -36.17
N GLU A 21 19.23 -4.47 -36.35
CA GLU A 21 19.71 -5.23 -37.51
C GLU A 21 19.07 -4.72 -38.83
N ASP A 22 17.89 -4.11 -38.72
CA ASP A 22 17.09 -3.63 -39.88
C ASP A 22 17.25 -2.11 -40.11
N GLU A 23 18.21 -1.43 -39.48
CA GLU A 23 18.50 0.02 -39.61
C GLU A 23 17.32 0.98 -39.33
N THR A 24 16.21 0.51 -38.78
CA THR A 24 15.01 1.32 -38.63
C THR A 24 15.02 2.21 -37.39
N VAL A 25 15.29 1.66 -36.21
CA VAL A 25 15.40 2.41 -34.95
C VAL A 25 16.31 1.66 -33.97
N ASP A 26 17.32 2.32 -33.44
CA ASP A 26 18.18 1.79 -32.39
C ASP A 26 17.40 1.63 -31.07
N GLU A 27 17.51 0.46 -30.43
CA GLU A 27 16.94 0.29 -29.11
C GLU A 27 17.78 1.06 -28.08
N THR A 28 17.17 2.07 -27.47
CA THR A 28 17.82 2.94 -26.50
C THR A 28 17.25 2.72 -25.11
N VAL A 29 18.12 2.41 -24.14
CA VAL A 29 17.78 2.29 -22.72
C VAL A 29 18.49 3.38 -21.93
N ILE A 30 17.76 4.15 -21.15
CA ILE A 30 18.30 5.17 -20.25
C ILE A 30 18.24 4.64 -18.82
N VAL A 31 19.33 4.78 -18.07
CA VAL A 31 19.38 4.39 -16.66
C VAL A 31 19.75 5.60 -15.81
N GLU A 32 18.92 5.93 -14.84
CA GLU A 32 19.18 6.93 -13.80
C GLU A 32 19.50 6.23 -12.47
N MET A 33 20.52 6.70 -11.76
CA MET A 33 21.12 5.98 -10.63
C MET A 33 21.15 6.82 -9.35
N LYS A 34 20.71 6.25 -8.23
CA LYS A 34 20.88 6.83 -6.88
C LYS A 34 21.12 5.75 -5.83
N LYS A 35 21.74 6.14 -4.71
CA LYS A 35 21.92 5.22 -3.57
C LYS A 35 20.58 4.76 -2.98
N THR A 36 19.59 5.66 -2.93
CA THR A 36 18.25 5.36 -2.39
C THR A 36 17.17 5.87 -3.33
N PHE A 37 16.08 5.13 -3.44
CA PHE A 37 14.91 5.59 -4.18
C PHE A 37 14.33 6.83 -3.49
N ASN A 38 14.15 7.90 -4.23
CA ASN A 38 13.53 9.14 -3.76
C ASN A 38 12.73 9.80 -4.89
N LEU A 39 11.96 10.82 -4.56
CA LEU A 39 11.13 11.54 -5.53
C LEU A 39 11.96 12.15 -6.67
N ALA A 40 13.15 12.67 -6.37
CA ALA A 40 14.01 13.27 -7.39
C ALA A 40 14.43 12.25 -8.45
N LEU A 41 14.77 11.01 -8.06
CA LEU A 41 15.07 9.93 -9.01
C LEU A 41 13.83 9.58 -9.86
N LEU A 42 12.67 9.51 -9.22
CA LEU A 42 11.42 9.22 -9.94
C LEU A 42 11.10 10.29 -10.99
N LEU A 43 11.25 11.58 -10.63
CA LEU A 43 11.03 12.69 -11.54
C LEU A 43 12.03 12.70 -12.69
N GLN A 44 13.31 12.40 -12.44
CA GLN A 44 14.30 12.20 -13.49
C GLN A 44 13.86 11.09 -14.46
N GLY A 45 13.43 9.93 -13.95
CA GLY A 45 12.94 8.85 -14.81
C GLY A 45 11.76 9.27 -15.67
N ILE A 46 10.77 9.98 -15.10
CA ILE A 46 9.62 10.49 -15.85
C ILE A 46 10.05 11.48 -16.95
N GLU A 47 11.03 12.34 -16.66
CA GLU A 47 11.57 13.26 -17.66
C GLU A 47 12.25 12.50 -18.81
N ARG A 48 13.00 11.42 -18.52
CA ARG A 48 13.66 10.59 -19.53
C ARG A 48 12.69 9.81 -20.41
N LEU A 49 11.47 9.53 -19.94
CA LEU A 49 10.42 8.91 -20.78
C LEU A 49 9.99 9.79 -21.98
N ARG A 50 10.37 11.08 -21.99
CA ARG A 50 10.20 11.95 -23.17
C ARG A 50 11.24 11.70 -24.25
N ILE A 51 12.33 11.00 -23.92
CA ILE A 51 13.47 10.75 -24.79
C ILE A 51 13.49 9.29 -25.25
N SER A 52 13.15 8.37 -24.36
CA SER A 52 13.12 6.93 -24.62
C SER A 52 11.96 6.28 -23.85
N ASP A 53 11.31 5.32 -24.44
CA ASP A 53 10.27 4.48 -23.81
C ASP A 53 10.85 3.41 -22.86
N ARG A 54 12.17 3.22 -22.86
CA ARG A 54 12.89 2.25 -22.02
C ARG A 54 13.78 2.95 -20.99
N VAL A 55 13.18 3.38 -19.90
CA VAL A 55 13.87 4.05 -18.80
C VAL A 55 13.88 3.17 -17.56
N VAL A 56 15.04 2.98 -16.96
CA VAL A 56 15.26 2.16 -15.77
C VAL A 56 15.84 3.00 -14.64
N LEU A 57 15.25 2.91 -13.47
CA LEU A 57 15.78 3.49 -12.23
C LEU A 57 16.63 2.45 -11.51
N ALA A 58 17.86 2.78 -11.17
CA ALA A 58 18.79 1.91 -10.48
C ALA A 58 19.09 2.43 -9.07
N VAL A 59 18.94 1.58 -8.06
CA VAL A 59 19.23 1.94 -6.68
C VAL A 59 20.06 0.89 -5.96
N GLU A 60 20.83 1.32 -4.97
CA GLU A 60 21.60 0.41 -4.14
C GLU A 60 20.65 -0.36 -3.19
N ARG A 61 20.80 -1.68 -3.17
CA ARG A 61 20.13 -2.54 -2.19
C ARG A 61 21.04 -2.78 -1.01
N ASN A 62 20.88 -2.00 0.05
CA ASN A 62 21.66 -2.20 1.25
C ASN A 62 21.20 -3.46 2.01
N ARG A 63 22.16 -4.24 2.50
CA ARG A 63 21.90 -5.45 3.31
C ARG A 63 21.45 -5.12 4.74
N LYS A 64 21.76 -3.92 5.25
CA LYS A 64 21.33 -3.44 6.57
C LYS A 64 19.92 -2.84 6.45
N LYS A 65 18.93 -3.50 7.03
CA LYS A 65 17.52 -3.07 7.04
C LYS A 65 17.26 -1.98 8.08
N SER A 66 17.95 -0.85 8.03
CA SER A 66 17.74 0.23 9.01
C SER A 66 17.62 1.60 8.32
N GLY A 67 16.75 2.44 8.83
CA GLY A 67 16.57 3.83 8.39
C GLY A 67 16.10 3.96 6.94
N ALA A 68 16.64 4.95 6.23
CA ALA A 68 16.30 5.24 4.83
C ALA A 68 16.57 4.09 3.84
N HIS A 69 17.34 3.09 4.25
CA HIS A 69 17.64 1.91 3.46
C HIS A 69 16.60 0.79 3.59
N ASN A 70 15.64 0.92 4.49
CA ASN A 70 14.53 -0.04 4.63
C ASN A 70 13.40 0.28 3.65
N GLN A 71 13.71 0.28 2.37
CA GLN A 71 12.74 0.58 1.32
C GLN A 71 11.87 -0.63 0.99
N ARG A 72 10.59 -0.39 0.78
CA ARG A 72 9.61 -1.40 0.38
C ARG A 72 9.68 -1.63 -1.14
N PHE A 73 10.69 -2.37 -1.57
CA PHE A 73 10.99 -2.56 -2.99
C PHE A 73 9.82 -3.12 -3.82
N GLY A 74 8.95 -3.92 -3.22
CA GLY A 74 7.73 -4.39 -3.88
C GLY A 74 6.80 -3.25 -4.30
N ASP A 75 6.55 -2.29 -3.39
CA ASP A 75 5.71 -1.13 -3.66
C ASP A 75 6.38 -0.17 -4.66
N LEU A 76 7.70 -0.01 -4.56
CA LEU A 76 8.47 0.81 -5.50
C LEU A 76 8.46 0.21 -6.92
N ALA A 77 8.58 -1.10 -7.05
CA ALA A 77 8.47 -1.79 -8.33
C ALA A 77 7.05 -1.65 -8.92
N GLU A 78 6.00 -1.74 -8.08
CA GLU A 78 4.63 -1.49 -8.53
C GLU A 78 4.46 -0.04 -9.00
N LEU A 79 5.00 0.94 -8.26
CA LEU A 79 4.97 2.35 -8.65
C LEU A 79 5.68 2.59 -9.99
N CYS A 80 6.89 2.07 -10.16
CA CYS A 80 7.63 2.18 -11.41
C CYS A 80 6.86 1.56 -12.58
N ARG A 81 6.32 0.36 -12.39
CA ARG A 81 5.50 -0.32 -13.42
C ARG A 81 4.26 0.48 -13.80
N MET A 82 3.60 1.14 -12.84
CA MET A 82 2.44 2.01 -13.11
C MET A 82 2.79 3.25 -13.95
N LEU A 83 4.06 3.64 -13.96
CA LEU A 83 4.57 4.79 -14.72
C LEU A 83 5.30 4.38 -16.00
N GLY A 84 5.38 3.09 -16.31
CA GLY A 84 6.13 2.58 -17.46
C GLY A 84 7.65 2.53 -17.24
N LEU A 85 8.12 2.79 -16.01
CA LEU A 85 9.52 2.76 -15.65
C LEU A 85 9.98 1.36 -15.23
N GLY A 86 11.21 1.01 -15.55
CA GLY A 86 11.90 -0.13 -14.96
C GLY A 86 12.50 0.23 -13.60
N LEU A 87 12.71 -0.79 -12.78
CA LEU A 87 13.44 -0.66 -11.51
C LEU A 87 14.43 -1.81 -11.36
N MET A 88 15.69 -1.47 -11.14
CA MET A 88 16.72 -2.43 -10.78
C MET A 88 17.37 -2.09 -9.43
N THR A 89 17.89 -3.10 -8.78
CA THR A 89 18.66 -2.95 -7.55
C THR A 89 20.08 -3.49 -7.75
N VAL A 90 21.06 -2.79 -7.15
CA VAL A 90 22.45 -3.19 -7.15
C VAL A 90 22.89 -3.45 -5.72
N THR A 91 23.27 -4.70 -5.43
CA THR A 91 23.83 -5.07 -4.12
C THR A 91 25.35 -5.12 -4.23
N MET A 92 26.02 -4.26 -3.45
CA MET A 92 27.47 -4.21 -3.40
C MET A 92 28.02 -5.20 -2.37
N PHE A 93 29.08 -5.90 -2.71
CA PHE A 93 29.79 -6.81 -1.81
C PHE A 93 31.25 -6.37 -1.69
N LYS A 94 31.89 -6.65 -0.55
CA LYS A 94 33.31 -6.33 -0.33
C LYS A 94 34.25 -7.21 -1.16
N THR A 95 33.90 -8.47 -1.35
CA THR A 95 34.80 -9.50 -1.91
C THR A 95 34.22 -10.23 -3.13
N LYS A 96 33.03 -9.86 -3.58
CA LYS A 96 32.35 -10.48 -4.72
C LYS A 96 31.88 -9.39 -5.70
N PRO A 97 31.70 -9.72 -6.99
CA PRO A 97 31.11 -8.79 -7.94
C PRO A 97 29.73 -8.32 -7.47
N PRO A 98 29.32 -7.10 -7.85
CA PRO A 98 27.98 -6.59 -7.54
C PRO A 98 26.89 -7.51 -8.12
N ARG A 99 25.81 -7.68 -7.36
CA ARG A 99 24.60 -8.35 -7.85
C ARG A 99 23.60 -7.34 -8.34
N VAL A 100 23.27 -7.40 -9.60
CA VAL A 100 22.20 -6.60 -10.22
C VAL A 100 20.94 -7.46 -10.32
N GLU A 101 19.80 -6.91 -9.91
CA GLU A 101 18.51 -7.60 -9.92
C GLU A 101 17.46 -6.65 -10.49
N MET A 102 16.84 -7.03 -11.62
CA MET A 102 15.71 -6.31 -12.20
C MET A 102 14.44 -6.67 -11.43
N LEU A 103 13.77 -5.67 -10.86
CA LEU A 103 12.54 -5.83 -10.10
C LEU A 103 11.29 -5.63 -10.96
N CYS A 104 11.36 -4.75 -11.95
CA CYS A 104 10.38 -4.62 -13.02
C CYS A 104 11.04 -4.08 -14.27
N GLU A 105 10.64 -4.59 -15.41
CA GLU A 105 11.07 -4.11 -16.74
C GLU A 105 10.35 -2.79 -17.08
N PRO A 106 11.02 -1.88 -17.83
CA PRO A 106 10.36 -0.73 -18.43
C PRO A 106 9.41 -1.17 -19.52
N GLY A 107 8.32 -0.43 -19.73
CA GLY A 107 7.34 -0.73 -20.76
C GLY A 107 6.01 -0.06 -20.52
N GLU A 108 5.00 -0.44 -21.28
CA GLU A 108 3.68 0.14 -21.15
C GLU A 108 3.10 -0.06 -19.74
N PRO A 109 2.52 1.00 -19.14
CA PRO A 109 1.85 0.87 -17.86
C PRO A 109 0.70 -0.15 -17.93
N PRO A 110 0.57 -1.02 -16.93
CA PRO A 110 -0.51 -2.00 -16.92
C PRO A 110 -1.87 -1.29 -16.84
N LEU A 111 -2.86 -1.83 -17.53
CA LEU A 111 -4.24 -1.38 -17.38
C LEU A 111 -4.66 -1.52 -15.91
N ARG A 112 -5.20 -0.44 -15.33
CA ARG A 112 -5.65 -0.44 -13.94
C ARG A 112 -6.86 -1.36 -13.78
N GLY A 113 -6.65 -2.51 -13.18
CA GLY A 113 -7.73 -3.43 -12.84
C GLY A 113 -8.68 -2.82 -11.81
N ALA A 114 -9.98 -2.86 -12.09
CA ALA A 114 -11.00 -2.51 -11.11
C ALA A 114 -10.95 -3.49 -9.93
N ARG A 115 -11.05 -2.97 -8.71
CA ARG A 115 -11.17 -3.79 -7.47
C ARG A 115 -12.57 -3.59 -6.85
N PRO A 116 -13.64 -4.13 -7.48
CA PRO A 116 -15.03 -3.84 -7.10
C PRO A 116 -15.34 -4.24 -5.67
N ALA A 117 -14.83 -5.37 -5.19
CA ALA A 117 -15.03 -5.83 -3.81
C ALA A 117 -14.45 -4.85 -2.78
N ARG A 118 -13.28 -4.27 -3.04
CA ARG A 118 -12.66 -3.29 -2.14
C ARG A 118 -13.44 -1.98 -2.12
N LYS A 119 -13.93 -1.54 -3.29
CA LYS A 119 -14.79 -0.35 -3.41
C LYS A 119 -16.12 -0.57 -2.70
N ALA A 120 -16.76 -1.73 -2.88
CA ALA A 120 -18.01 -2.08 -2.22
C ALA A 120 -17.86 -2.08 -0.68
N ARG A 121 -16.77 -2.65 -0.16
CA ARG A 121 -16.47 -2.64 1.28
C ARG A 121 -16.29 -1.21 1.83
N LEU A 122 -15.60 -0.35 1.10
CA LEU A 122 -15.43 1.07 1.47
C LEU A 122 -16.78 1.78 1.52
N LEU A 123 -17.62 1.60 0.48
CA LEU A 123 -18.95 2.22 0.41
C LEU A 123 -19.90 1.70 1.49
N ASN A 124 -19.82 0.42 1.83
CA ASN A 124 -20.60 -0.15 2.92
C ASN A 124 -20.19 0.45 4.27
N GLU A 125 -18.88 0.54 4.56
CA GLU A 125 -18.38 1.20 5.77
C GLU A 125 -18.88 2.65 5.85
N PHE A 126 -18.83 3.39 4.73
CA PHE A 126 -19.30 4.77 4.65
C PHE A 126 -20.81 4.90 4.96
N ARG A 127 -21.64 4.05 4.34
CA ARG A 127 -23.10 4.08 4.50
C ARG A 127 -23.59 3.63 5.88
N GLU A 128 -22.86 2.69 6.50
CA GLU A 128 -23.26 2.10 7.78
C GLU A 128 -22.85 2.96 9.00
N ARG A 129 -22.02 3.99 8.81
CA ARG A 129 -21.72 4.97 9.87
C ARG A 129 -22.90 5.90 10.07
N SER A 130 -23.28 6.18 11.33
CA SER A 130 -24.34 7.12 11.65
C SER A 130 -23.88 8.58 11.68
N GLY A 131 -22.56 8.82 11.65
CA GLY A 131 -21.98 10.16 11.67
C GLY A 131 -20.48 10.19 11.42
N ASP A 132 -19.91 11.37 11.31
CA ASP A 132 -18.49 11.58 11.13
C ASP A 132 -17.81 11.88 12.48
N TYR A 133 -17.39 10.81 13.16
CA TYR A 133 -16.77 10.89 14.49
C TYR A 133 -15.25 10.91 14.46
N ASN A 134 -14.65 10.81 13.28
CA ASN A 134 -13.20 10.71 13.11
C ASN A 134 -12.65 11.98 12.45
N VAL A 135 -11.51 12.46 12.94
CA VAL A 135 -10.80 13.56 12.30
C VAL A 135 -9.80 13.00 11.30
N GLY A 136 -9.93 13.40 10.03
CA GLY A 136 -9.01 13.00 8.97
C GLY A 136 -7.55 13.40 9.30
N GLY A 137 -6.60 12.54 8.97
CA GLY A 137 -5.18 12.79 9.24
C GLY A 137 -4.73 12.61 10.70
N SER A 138 -5.64 12.30 11.63
CA SER A 138 -5.28 12.07 13.02
C SER A 138 -4.52 10.75 13.18
N ALA A 139 -3.33 10.82 13.80
CA ALA A 139 -2.54 9.64 14.18
C ALA A 139 -2.76 9.31 15.66
N LYS A 140 -2.59 8.01 16.03
CA LYS A 140 -2.60 7.51 17.41
C LYS A 140 -3.95 7.60 18.16
N ARG A 141 -5.04 8.01 17.53
CA ARG A 141 -6.38 7.94 18.13
C ARG A 141 -7.10 6.66 17.71
N LYS A 142 -7.84 6.05 18.63
CA LYS A 142 -8.70 4.91 18.31
C LYS A 142 -9.86 5.40 17.45
N LEU A 143 -9.92 4.95 16.22
CA LEU A 143 -10.99 5.33 15.29
C LEU A 143 -12.34 4.75 15.73
N VAL A 144 -13.40 5.51 15.48
CA VAL A 144 -14.77 5.02 15.58
C VAL A 144 -15.13 4.38 14.25
N THR A 145 -15.02 3.05 14.20
CA THR A 145 -15.50 2.23 13.08
C THR A 145 -16.95 1.87 13.29
N VAL A 146 -17.65 1.37 12.27
CA VAL A 146 -19.02 0.86 12.40
C VAL A 146 -19.15 -0.16 13.53
N TYR A 147 -18.17 -1.07 13.65
CA TYR A 147 -18.16 -2.06 14.73
C TYR A 147 -18.07 -1.39 16.12
N ARG A 148 -17.16 -0.42 16.27
CA ARG A 148 -16.99 0.29 17.56
C ARG A 148 -18.22 1.11 17.92
N GLU A 149 -18.81 1.79 16.96
CA GLU A 149 -20.07 2.53 17.15
C GLU A 149 -21.18 1.62 17.67
N ARG A 150 -21.39 0.48 17.01
CA ARG A 150 -22.40 -0.51 17.43
C ARG A 150 -22.09 -1.11 18.81
N ALA A 151 -20.82 -1.38 19.11
CA ALA A 151 -20.41 -1.84 20.43
C ALA A 151 -20.68 -0.79 21.52
N LEU A 152 -20.44 0.50 21.22
CA LEU A 152 -20.77 1.59 22.15
C LEU A 152 -22.28 1.70 22.39
N ARG A 153 -23.11 1.55 21.34
CA ARG A 153 -24.57 1.51 21.48
C ARG A 153 -25.04 0.32 22.33
N CYS A 154 -24.43 -0.87 22.15
CA CYS A 154 -24.70 -2.02 23.03
C CYS A 154 -24.31 -1.71 24.48
N ALA A 155 -23.14 -1.10 24.70
CA ALA A 155 -22.69 -0.71 26.03
C ALA A 155 -23.62 0.31 26.68
N TRP A 156 -24.08 1.30 25.91
CA TRP A 156 -25.08 2.27 26.36
C TRP A 156 -26.39 1.60 26.78
N ALA A 157 -26.93 0.68 25.96
CA ALA A 157 -28.16 -0.01 26.29
C ALA A 157 -28.03 -0.82 27.59
N LEU A 158 -26.91 -1.55 27.76
CA LEU A 158 -26.65 -2.32 28.99
C LEU A 158 -26.40 -1.43 30.20
N ALA A 159 -25.82 -0.23 30.04
CA ALA A 159 -25.65 0.73 31.12
C ALA A 159 -26.99 1.37 31.54
N ALA A 160 -27.85 1.69 30.57
CA ALA A 160 -29.13 2.38 30.82
C ALA A 160 -30.19 1.47 31.40
N TYR A 161 -30.26 0.21 30.93
CA TYR A 161 -31.35 -0.71 31.24
C TYR A 161 -30.92 -1.92 32.09
N GLY A 162 -29.65 -2.04 32.43
CA GLY A 162 -29.11 -3.17 33.21
C GLY A 162 -28.88 -4.42 32.35
N PRO A 163 -28.86 -5.60 32.94
CA PRO A 163 -28.65 -6.84 32.23
C PRO A 163 -29.76 -7.14 31.22
N LEU A 164 -29.37 -7.35 29.95
CA LEU A 164 -30.31 -7.62 28.84
C LEU A 164 -29.86 -8.84 28.02
N SER A 165 -30.85 -9.47 27.37
CA SER A 165 -30.58 -10.45 26.31
C SER A 165 -30.18 -9.77 25.01
N PRO A 166 -29.51 -10.49 24.10
CA PRO A 166 -29.15 -9.93 22.79
C PRO A 166 -30.32 -9.39 21.98
N SER A 167 -31.49 -10.03 22.08
CA SER A 167 -32.72 -9.58 21.42
C SER A 167 -33.25 -8.26 22.01
N GLN A 168 -33.18 -8.10 23.32
CA GLN A 168 -33.56 -6.84 23.97
C GLN A 168 -32.59 -5.71 23.62
N VAL A 169 -31.27 -5.99 23.63
CA VAL A 169 -30.26 -5.01 23.15
C VAL A 169 -30.56 -4.64 21.70
N ALA A 170 -30.85 -5.63 20.83
CA ALA A 170 -31.15 -5.38 19.42
C ALA A 170 -32.35 -4.43 19.23
N ALA A 171 -33.38 -4.58 20.02
CA ALA A 171 -34.57 -3.72 19.99
C ALA A 171 -34.25 -2.27 20.40
N HIS A 172 -33.34 -2.07 21.39
CA HIS A 172 -32.98 -0.73 21.86
C HIS A 172 -32.09 0.04 20.88
N ILE A 173 -31.27 -0.65 20.09
CA ILE A 173 -30.26 0.02 19.23
C ILE A 173 -30.54 -0.16 17.73
N ASP A 174 -31.65 -0.79 17.37
CA ASP A 174 -32.05 -1.12 15.99
C ASP A 174 -30.90 -1.84 15.21
N TYR A 175 -30.35 -2.89 15.83
CA TYR A 175 -29.29 -3.67 15.23
C TYR A 175 -29.42 -5.17 15.50
N PRO A 176 -29.81 -6.01 14.51
CA PRO A 176 -30.15 -7.41 14.74
C PRO A 176 -28.95 -8.31 15.08
N LYS A 177 -27.70 -7.94 14.70
CA LYS A 177 -26.50 -8.76 14.91
C LYS A 177 -25.82 -8.48 16.26
N THR A 178 -26.58 -8.18 17.31
CA THR A 178 -26.03 -7.92 18.66
C THR A 178 -25.49 -9.18 19.33
N GLY A 179 -26.09 -10.34 19.12
CA GLY A 179 -25.64 -11.60 19.72
C GLY A 179 -24.17 -11.95 19.43
N PRO A 180 -23.73 -12.00 18.16
CA PRO A 180 -22.33 -12.16 17.84
C PRO A 180 -21.43 -11.07 18.44
N MET A 181 -21.87 -9.82 18.50
CA MET A 181 -21.09 -8.70 19.05
C MET A 181 -20.86 -8.85 20.55
N LEU A 182 -21.89 -9.16 21.33
CA LEU A 182 -21.80 -9.36 22.77
C LEU A 182 -20.94 -10.59 23.10
N ARG A 183 -21.07 -11.66 22.32
CA ARG A 183 -20.31 -12.90 22.51
C ARG A 183 -18.83 -12.73 22.16
N ASN A 184 -18.50 -12.11 21.00
CA ASN A 184 -17.13 -11.93 20.54
C ASN A 184 -16.37 -10.91 21.40
N ASN A 185 -17.07 -9.90 21.91
CA ASN A 185 -16.59 -8.98 22.94
C ASN A 185 -15.15 -8.48 22.74
N TYR A 186 -14.78 -8.05 21.53
CA TYR A 186 -13.40 -7.64 21.19
C TYR A 186 -12.83 -6.51 22.06
N TYR A 187 -13.70 -5.73 22.70
CA TYR A 187 -13.29 -4.66 23.61
C TYR A 187 -13.27 -5.07 25.09
N GLY A 188 -13.77 -6.25 25.44
CA GLY A 188 -13.86 -6.71 26.82
C GLY A 188 -14.91 -5.98 27.67
N TRP A 189 -15.87 -5.28 27.05
CA TRP A 189 -16.86 -4.46 27.77
C TRP A 189 -18.06 -5.22 28.26
N PHE A 190 -18.32 -6.41 27.76
CA PHE A 190 -19.51 -7.20 28.04
C PHE A 190 -19.19 -8.42 28.90
N GLU A 191 -20.03 -8.71 29.86
CA GLU A 191 -19.93 -9.91 30.70
C GLU A 191 -21.22 -10.72 30.56
N ARG A 192 -21.08 -12.02 30.31
CA ARG A 192 -22.19 -12.95 30.31
C ARG A 192 -22.43 -13.44 31.73
N ILE A 193 -23.61 -13.09 32.31
CA ILE A 193 -23.95 -13.41 33.69
C ILE A 193 -24.94 -14.59 33.80
N GLY A 194 -25.48 -15.06 32.66
CA GLY A 194 -26.41 -16.19 32.59
C GLY A 194 -26.64 -16.67 31.17
N ARG A 195 -27.57 -17.64 31.00
CA ARG A 195 -27.92 -18.14 29.67
C ARG A 195 -28.58 -17.02 28.84
N GLY A 196 -27.83 -16.50 27.84
CA GLY A 196 -28.35 -15.43 26.98
C GLY A 196 -28.51 -14.07 27.66
N LEU A 197 -27.89 -13.83 28.81
CA LEU A 197 -27.99 -12.57 29.54
C LEU A 197 -26.59 -11.93 29.68
N TYR A 198 -26.51 -10.66 29.34
CA TYR A 198 -25.27 -9.89 29.34
C TYR A 198 -25.42 -8.61 30.16
N ARG A 199 -24.30 -8.18 30.78
CA ARG A 199 -24.18 -6.86 31.42
C ARG A 199 -22.96 -6.12 30.94
N LEU A 200 -22.89 -4.82 31.19
CA LEU A 200 -21.67 -4.04 31.06
C LEU A 200 -20.72 -4.43 32.20
N ARG A 201 -19.43 -4.54 31.89
CA ARG A 201 -18.38 -4.90 32.85
C ARG A 201 -17.85 -3.66 33.58
#